data_5d46a710307e82179d9c860dbcf11659
#
_entry.id   5d46a710307e82179d9c860dbcf11659
#
_cell.length_a   1.000
_cell.length_b   1.000
_cell.length_c   1.000
_cell.angle_alpha   90.00
_cell.angle_beta   90.00
_cell.angle_gamma   90.00
#
_symmetry.space_group_name_H-M   'P 1'
#
loop_
_entity.id
_entity.type
_entity.pdbx_description
1 polymer ?
#
loop_
_entity_poly.entity_id
_entity_poly.type
_entity_poly.pdbx_seq_one_letter_code
_entity_poly.pdbx_strand_id
1 'polypeptide(L)'
;TQDHAAAAIAAAGIGVFAWKGQTIEEADWCIEQTLFFGAKDKPLNMILDDGGDLTNMVLDTYPELVQHVKGISEETTTGVHRLYERVAKGTLPMPAINVNDSVTKSKFDNKYGCKESLVDAIRRATDVMLAGKIAVVGGYGDVGKGSAASLAGAGCRVIVTEIDPICALQAAMDGFEVKKMIDAVKEADIVVTASGCRDLITGAHFKLMKDKVIVCNIGHFDIEIDIAWLNTNYGDSKDTIKPQVDIYNVDGKDIIILAEGRLVNLGCGTGHPSFVMSNSFSNQTLAQIELWTNHKSYENKVYVLPKHLDEKVARLHLAKIGVE
;
A
#
# COMPACT_ATOMS: atom_id res chain seq x y z
N THR A 1 -11.08 -4.70 -2.82
CA THR A 1 -11.19 -5.75 -3.86
C THR A 1 -11.75 -5.19 -5.15
N GLN A 2 -11.30 -5.70 -6.27
CA GLN A 2 -11.82 -5.41 -7.60
C GLN A 2 -12.62 -6.62 -8.09
N ASP A 3 -13.95 -6.54 -8.06
CA ASP A 3 -14.84 -7.68 -8.35
C ASP A 3 -14.62 -8.27 -9.75
N HIS A 4 -14.31 -7.44 -10.76
CA HIS A 4 -14.03 -7.92 -12.10
C HIS A 4 -12.73 -8.75 -12.19
N ALA A 5 -11.70 -8.42 -11.39
CA ALA A 5 -10.47 -9.21 -11.30
C ALA A 5 -10.73 -10.53 -10.56
N ALA A 6 -11.46 -10.50 -9.44
CA ALA A 6 -11.87 -11.69 -8.71
C ALA A 6 -12.70 -12.63 -9.60
N ALA A 7 -13.67 -12.09 -10.35
CA ALA A 7 -14.48 -12.85 -11.29
C ALA A 7 -13.66 -13.47 -12.42
N ALA A 8 -12.67 -12.76 -12.96
CA ALA A 8 -11.79 -13.28 -14.01
C ALA A 8 -10.92 -14.46 -13.51
N ILE A 9 -10.41 -14.38 -12.29
CA ILE A 9 -9.63 -15.45 -11.67
C ILE A 9 -10.53 -16.67 -11.40
N ALA A 10 -11.75 -16.44 -10.88
CA ALA A 10 -12.74 -17.50 -10.65
C ALA A 10 -13.15 -18.18 -11.97
N ALA A 11 -13.35 -17.41 -13.06
CA ALA A 11 -13.66 -17.96 -14.37
C ALA A 11 -12.53 -18.83 -14.94
N ALA A 12 -11.28 -18.63 -14.51
CA ALA A 12 -10.15 -19.48 -14.84
C ALA A 12 -10.09 -20.79 -14.03
N GLY A 13 -11.08 -21.04 -13.15
CA GLY A 13 -11.18 -22.25 -12.33
C GLY A 13 -10.38 -22.21 -11.02
N ILE A 14 -9.95 -21.02 -10.60
CA ILE A 14 -9.22 -20.82 -9.34
C ILE A 14 -10.22 -20.41 -8.27
N GLY A 15 -10.12 -20.99 -7.07
CA GLY A 15 -10.94 -20.60 -5.91
C GLY A 15 -10.63 -19.16 -5.49
N VAL A 16 -11.66 -18.32 -5.42
CA VAL A 16 -11.54 -16.90 -5.03
C VAL A 16 -12.54 -16.60 -3.93
N PHE A 17 -12.06 -16.02 -2.84
CA PHE A 17 -12.85 -15.61 -1.70
C PHE A 17 -12.61 -14.11 -1.46
N ALA A 18 -13.25 -13.27 -2.27
CA ALA A 18 -13.09 -11.82 -2.21
C ALA A 18 -14.23 -11.11 -2.96
N TRP A 19 -14.76 -10.03 -2.39
CA TRP A 19 -15.68 -9.10 -3.03
C TRP A 19 -15.53 -7.69 -2.46
N LYS A 20 -15.98 -6.70 -3.21
CA LYS A 20 -15.91 -5.29 -2.77
C LYS A 20 -16.98 -5.03 -1.70
N GLY A 21 -16.59 -4.31 -0.65
CA GLY A 21 -17.50 -3.92 0.43
C GLY A 21 -17.65 -4.96 1.54
N GLN A 22 -16.70 -5.89 1.66
CA GLN A 22 -16.62 -6.82 2.78
C GLN A 22 -16.52 -6.08 4.12
N THR A 23 -17.19 -6.61 5.15
CA THR A 23 -16.90 -6.27 6.54
C THR A 23 -15.58 -6.93 6.98
N ILE A 24 -15.09 -6.58 8.17
CA ILE A 24 -13.88 -7.20 8.73
C ILE A 24 -14.11 -8.71 8.94
N GLU A 25 -15.26 -9.08 9.48
CA GLU A 25 -15.64 -10.48 9.73
C GLU A 25 -15.76 -11.28 8.42
N GLU A 26 -16.28 -10.66 7.36
CA GLU A 26 -16.35 -11.30 6.03
C GLU A 26 -14.95 -11.44 5.41
N ALA A 27 -14.05 -10.48 5.62
CA ALA A 27 -12.67 -10.58 5.17
C ALA A 27 -11.92 -11.70 5.91
N ASP A 28 -12.08 -11.80 7.23
CA ASP A 28 -11.51 -12.90 8.03
C ASP A 28 -12.04 -14.25 7.56
N TRP A 29 -13.35 -14.37 7.32
CA TRP A 29 -13.95 -15.56 6.75
C TRP A 29 -13.34 -15.93 5.39
N CYS A 30 -13.11 -14.95 4.52
CA CYS A 30 -12.48 -15.18 3.22
C CYS A 30 -11.06 -15.73 3.37
N ILE A 31 -10.28 -15.21 4.31
CA ILE A 31 -8.94 -15.73 4.61
C ILE A 31 -9.02 -17.16 5.10
N GLU A 32 -9.94 -17.49 6.01
CA GLU A 32 -10.16 -18.85 6.50
C GLU A 32 -10.45 -19.86 5.37
N GLN A 33 -11.21 -19.45 4.34
CA GLN A 33 -11.50 -20.32 3.19
C GLN A 33 -10.25 -20.71 2.40
N THR A 34 -9.16 -19.92 2.49
CA THR A 34 -7.89 -20.22 1.81
C THR A 34 -7.00 -21.21 2.56
N LEU A 35 -7.33 -21.55 3.81
CA LEU A 35 -6.52 -22.43 4.63
C LEU A 35 -6.56 -23.91 4.18
N PHE A 36 -7.60 -24.30 3.44
CA PHE A 36 -7.80 -25.69 3.02
C PHE A 36 -8.23 -25.77 1.55
N PHE A 37 -7.66 -26.71 0.81
CA PHE A 37 -7.96 -26.93 -0.61
C PHE A 37 -9.11 -27.94 -0.79
N GLY A 38 -10.32 -27.50 -0.49
CA GLY A 38 -11.56 -28.26 -0.67
C GLY A 38 -11.89 -29.25 0.44
N ALA A 39 -10.94 -29.66 1.27
CA ALA A 39 -11.16 -30.56 2.39
C ALA A 39 -10.16 -30.27 3.53
N LYS A 40 -10.57 -30.50 4.79
CA LYS A 40 -9.75 -30.22 5.99
C LYS A 40 -8.46 -31.06 6.07
N ASP A 41 -8.36 -32.15 5.35
CA ASP A 41 -7.16 -32.97 5.22
C ASP A 41 -6.16 -32.45 4.16
N LYS A 42 -6.48 -31.35 3.50
CA LYS A 42 -5.63 -30.70 2.49
C LYS A 42 -5.29 -29.26 2.89
N PRO A 43 -4.50 -29.07 3.96
CA PRO A 43 -4.11 -27.72 4.41
C PRO A 43 -3.19 -27.05 3.42
N LEU A 44 -3.13 -25.70 3.51
CA LEU A 44 -2.16 -24.89 2.76
C LEU A 44 -0.72 -25.35 3.10
N ASN A 45 0.17 -25.22 2.12
CA ASN A 45 1.56 -25.65 2.26
C ASN A 45 2.58 -24.56 1.94
N MET A 46 2.12 -23.42 1.47
CA MET A 46 2.86 -22.18 1.22
C MET A 46 1.96 -21.00 1.54
N ILE A 47 2.55 -19.91 1.97
CA ILE A 47 1.85 -18.63 2.16
C ILE A 47 2.45 -17.60 1.21
N LEU A 48 1.58 -16.93 0.44
CA LEU A 48 1.84 -15.68 -0.23
C LEU A 48 0.91 -14.65 0.41
N ASP A 49 1.46 -13.61 1.00
CA ASP A 49 0.70 -12.63 1.78
C ASP A 49 1.01 -11.19 1.34
N ASP A 50 0.08 -10.31 1.61
CA ASP A 50 0.20 -8.87 1.36
C ASP A 50 -0.37 -8.10 2.56
N GLY A 51 0.48 -7.86 3.54
CA GLY A 51 0.16 -7.19 4.79
C GLY A 51 0.23 -8.11 6.01
N GLY A 52 0.31 -9.42 5.84
CA GLY A 52 0.55 -10.38 6.91
C GLY A 52 -0.71 -10.90 7.62
N ASP A 53 -1.91 -10.69 7.07
CA ASP A 53 -3.14 -11.10 7.74
C ASP A 53 -3.33 -12.62 7.68
N LEU A 54 -3.11 -13.26 6.52
CA LEU A 54 -3.12 -14.72 6.41
C LEU A 54 -2.03 -15.35 7.28
N THR A 55 -0.84 -14.79 7.25
CA THR A 55 0.30 -15.25 8.07
C THR A 55 -0.04 -15.22 9.56
N ASN A 56 -0.59 -14.09 10.03
CA ASN A 56 -0.96 -13.95 11.44
C ASN A 56 -2.10 -14.90 11.80
N MET A 57 -3.11 -15.06 10.95
CA MET A 57 -4.19 -16.01 11.18
C MET A 57 -3.66 -17.45 11.33
N VAL A 58 -2.75 -17.88 10.45
CA VAL A 58 -2.14 -19.22 10.54
C VAL A 58 -1.32 -19.38 11.83
N LEU A 59 -0.49 -18.38 12.18
CA LEU A 59 0.42 -18.51 13.32
C LEU A 59 -0.27 -18.36 14.68
N ASP A 60 -1.32 -17.54 14.77
CA ASP A 60 -1.96 -17.19 16.03
C ASP A 60 -3.26 -17.98 16.28
N THR A 61 -4.03 -18.28 15.21
CA THR A 61 -5.36 -18.92 15.33
C THR A 61 -5.32 -20.40 14.93
N TYR A 62 -4.49 -20.78 13.96
CA TYR A 62 -4.39 -22.14 13.42
C TYR A 62 -2.96 -22.69 13.48
N PRO A 63 -2.30 -22.70 14.67
CA PRO A 63 -0.89 -23.08 14.79
C PRO A 63 -0.60 -24.55 14.38
N GLU A 64 -1.61 -25.40 14.37
CA GLU A 64 -1.50 -26.77 13.88
C GLU A 64 -1.20 -26.87 12.38
N LEU A 65 -1.49 -25.81 11.60
CA LEU A 65 -1.19 -25.77 10.17
C LEU A 65 0.28 -25.48 9.87
N VAL A 66 1.01 -24.91 10.82
CA VAL A 66 2.43 -24.52 10.68
C VAL A 66 3.29 -25.66 10.17
N GLN A 67 3.08 -26.87 10.65
CA GLN A 67 3.84 -28.06 10.22
C GLN A 67 3.70 -28.38 8.72
N HIS A 68 2.69 -27.86 8.04
CA HIS A 68 2.45 -28.08 6.62
C HIS A 68 3.05 -26.98 5.75
N VAL A 69 3.35 -25.81 6.32
CA VAL A 69 3.82 -24.64 5.58
C VAL A 69 5.33 -24.66 5.43
N LYS A 70 5.84 -24.63 4.19
CA LYS A 70 7.27 -24.63 3.89
C LYS A 70 7.89 -23.24 3.98
N GLY A 71 7.11 -22.19 3.80
CA GLY A 71 7.60 -20.82 3.87
C GLY A 71 6.56 -19.77 3.47
N ILE A 72 6.93 -18.52 3.71
CA ILE A 72 6.11 -17.34 3.50
C ILE A 72 6.81 -16.43 2.49
N SER A 73 6.08 -15.86 1.53
CA SER A 73 6.54 -14.69 0.77
C SER A 73 5.60 -13.52 1.04
N GLU A 74 6.18 -12.37 1.38
CA GLU A 74 5.44 -11.17 1.79
C GLU A 74 5.66 -10.02 0.81
N GLU A 75 4.56 -9.39 0.37
CA GLU A 75 4.53 -8.36 -0.68
C GLU A 75 4.90 -6.98 -0.16
N THR A 76 4.47 -6.61 1.05
CA THR A 76 4.44 -5.21 1.45
C THR A 76 5.16 -4.91 2.76
N THR A 77 5.58 -3.66 2.91
CA THR A 77 6.32 -3.16 4.09
C THR A 77 5.67 -3.53 5.41
N THR A 78 4.36 -3.44 5.51
CA THR A 78 3.63 -3.75 6.75
C THR A 78 3.76 -5.21 7.17
N GLY A 79 3.53 -6.14 6.24
CA GLY A 79 3.68 -7.56 6.53
C GLY A 79 5.14 -7.92 6.84
N VAL A 80 6.09 -7.29 6.15
CA VAL A 80 7.52 -7.44 6.45
C VAL A 80 7.86 -6.99 7.86
N HIS A 81 7.32 -5.87 8.35
CA HIS A 81 7.51 -5.43 9.74
C HIS A 81 6.96 -6.46 10.74
N ARG A 82 5.76 -6.99 10.49
CA ARG A 82 5.16 -8.06 11.32
C ARG A 82 6.05 -9.31 11.36
N LEU A 83 6.64 -9.69 10.23
CA LEU A 83 7.59 -10.82 10.16
C LEU A 83 8.86 -10.55 10.99
N TYR A 84 9.46 -9.36 10.88
CA TYR A 84 10.63 -8.99 11.68
C TYR A 84 10.31 -8.94 13.19
N GLU A 85 9.13 -8.48 13.58
CA GLU A 85 8.69 -8.57 14.98
C GLU A 85 8.61 -10.01 15.48
N ARG A 86 8.12 -10.94 14.65
CA ARG A 86 8.07 -12.37 14.98
C ARG A 86 9.47 -12.96 15.10
N VAL A 87 10.41 -12.56 14.24
CA VAL A 87 11.83 -12.96 14.38
C VAL A 87 12.40 -12.47 15.72
N ALA A 88 12.18 -11.19 16.04
CA ALA A 88 12.67 -10.60 17.30
C ALA A 88 12.09 -11.29 18.55
N LYS A 89 10.84 -11.76 18.48
CA LYS A 89 10.15 -12.50 19.55
C LYS A 89 10.47 -14.00 19.54
N GLY A 90 11.20 -14.51 18.53
CA GLY A 90 11.46 -15.95 18.36
C GLY A 90 10.21 -16.77 18.00
N THR A 91 9.20 -16.16 17.40
CA THR A 91 7.90 -16.77 17.08
C THR A 91 7.66 -16.97 15.58
N LEU A 92 8.68 -16.84 14.73
CA LEU A 92 8.61 -17.18 13.31
C LEU A 92 9.05 -18.64 13.11
N PRO A 93 8.13 -19.57 12.81
CA PRO A 93 8.42 -21.01 12.81
C PRO A 93 8.89 -21.57 11.45
N MET A 94 8.98 -20.73 10.41
CA MET A 94 9.41 -21.11 9.07
C MET A 94 10.19 -19.96 8.40
N PRO A 95 10.93 -20.23 7.32
CA PRO A 95 11.58 -19.16 6.54
C PRO A 95 10.56 -18.26 5.85
N ALA A 96 10.89 -16.97 5.75
CA ALA A 96 10.11 -16.00 5.01
C ALA A 96 10.99 -15.23 4.01
N ILE A 97 10.46 -14.96 2.81
CA ILE A 97 11.08 -14.06 1.83
C ILE A 97 10.32 -12.75 1.80
N ASN A 98 11.05 -11.69 2.13
CA ASN A 98 10.63 -10.30 1.96
C ASN A 98 10.77 -9.93 0.49
N VAL A 99 9.66 -9.96 -0.24
CA VAL A 99 9.61 -9.57 -1.65
C VAL A 99 9.56 -8.05 -1.78
N ASN A 100 9.02 -7.34 -0.78
CA ASN A 100 8.94 -5.88 -0.81
C ASN A 100 10.31 -5.22 -1.05
N ASP A 101 11.37 -5.76 -0.48
CA ASP A 101 12.72 -5.18 -0.58
C ASP A 101 13.54 -5.70 -1.76
N SER A 102 12.98 -6.58 -2.61
CA SER A 102 13.54 -6.83 -3.94
C SER A 102 13.58 -5.53 -4.73
N VAL A 103 14.69 -5.26 -5.42
CA VAL A 103 14.87 -3.97 -6.12
C VAL A 103 13.84 -3.80 -7.23
N THR A 104 13.55 -4.88 -7.98
CA THR A 104 12.52 -4.86 -9.03
C THR A 104 11.09 -4.81 -8.49
N LYS A 105 10.89 -4.93 -7.16
CA LYS A 105 9.61 -4.63 -6.49
C LYS A 105 9.60 -3.20 -5.94
N SER A 106 10.43 -2.89 -4.94
CA SER A 106 10.37 -1.62 -4.20
C SER A 106 10.61 -0.39 -5.08
N LYS A 107 11.56 -0.47 -6.00
CA LYS A 107 11.91 0.66 -6.89
C LYS A 107 10.98 0.77 -8.10
N PHE A 108 10.09 -0.20 -8.32
CA PHE A 108 9.11 -0.22 -9.41
C PHE A 108 7.69 -0.03 -8.88
N ASP A 109 7.18 -0.99 -8.13
CA ASP A 109 5.83 -0.96 -7.54
C ASP A 109 5.64 0.28 -6.65
N ASN A 110 6.40 0.38 -5.56
CA ASN A 110 6.21 1.44 -4.57
C ASN A 110 6.48 2.84 -5.16
N LYS A 111 7.41 2.96 -6.11
CA LYS A 111 7.78 4.23 -6.72
C LYS A 111 6.98 4.54 -7.99
N TYR A 112 7.14 3.72 -9.03
CA TYR A 112 6.48 3.96 -10.32
C TYR A 112 4.99 3.65 -10.27
N GLY A 113 4.58 2.63 -9.52
CA GLY A 113 3.17 2.32 -9.31
C GLY A 113 2.42 3.49 -8.67
N CYS A 114 2.95 4.03 -7.58
CA CYS A 114 2.36 5.22 -6.94
C CYS A 114 2.46 6.48 -7.81
N LYS A 115 3.56 6.62 -8.58
CA LYS A 115 3.71 7.72 -9.54
C LYS A 115 2.58 7.77 -10.57
N GLU A 116 2.16 6.61 -11.07
CA GLU A 116 1.06 6.53 -12.04
C GLU A 116 -0.31 6.62 -11.34
N SER A 117 -0.53 5.83 -10.30
CA SER A 117 -1.86 5.60 -9.73
C SER A 117 -2.38 6.72 -8.82
N LEU A 118 -1.51 7.51 -8.18
CA LEU A 118 -1.94 8.61 -7.31
C LEU A 118 -2.69 9.70 -8.10
N VAL A 119 -2.03 10.24 -9.12
CA VAL A 119 -2.58 11.35 -9.93
C VAL A 119 -3.80 10.87 -10.72
N ASP A 120 -3.81 9.63 -11.20
CA ASP A 120 -4.97 9.01 -11.83
C ASP A 120 -6.18 8.99 -10.88
N ALA A 121 -5.98 8.52 -9.64
CA ALA A 121 -7.04 8.46 -8.64
C ALA A 121 -7.58 9.85 -8.26
N ILE A 122 -6.71 10.83 -8.02
CA ILE A 122 -7.13 12.21 -7.70
C ILE A 122 -7.96 12.78 -8.85
N ARG A 123 -7.54 12.62 -10.10
CA ARG A 123 -8.27 13.10 -11.27
C ARG A 123 -9.62 12.43 -11.42
N ARG A 124 -9.70 11.11 -11.29
CA ARG A 124 -10.98 10.37 -11.33
C ARG A 124 -11.93 10.79 -10.23
N ALA A 125 -11.39 11.02 -9.03
CA ALA A 125 -12.19 11.42 -7.87
C ALA A 125 -12.75 12.84 -8.02
N THR A 126 -11.99 13.79 -8.54
CA THR A 126 -12.27 15.22 -8.35
C THR A 126 -12.43 16.03 -9.63
N ASP A 127 -11.96 15.58 -10.78
CA ASP A 127 -11.85 16.33 -12.04
C ASP A 127 -11.08 17.66 -11.92
N VAL A 128 -10.26 17.81 -10.89
CA VAL A 128 -9.55 19.05 -10.56
C VAL A 128 -8.32 19.21 -11.46
N MET A 129 -8.09 20.42 -11.95
CA MET A 129 -6.84 20.78 -12.58
C MET A 129 -5.72 20.83 -11.55
N LEU A 130 -4.67 20.03 -11.74
CA LEU A 130 -3.55 19.93 -10.80
C LEU A 130 -2.51 21.04 -10.99
N ALA A 131 -2.31 21.50 -12.22
CA ALA A 131 -1.33 22.52 -12.53
C ALA A 131 -1.55 23.80 -11.70
N GLY A 132 -0.47 24.31 -11.09
CA GLY A 132 -0.49 25.52 -10.27
C GLY A 132 -0.91 25.31 -8.82
N LYS A 133 -1.44 24.14 -8.45
CA LYS A 133 -1.80 23.82 -7.07
C LYS A 133 -0.59 23.54 -6.19
N ILE A 134 -0.73 23.80 -4.89
CA ILE A 134 0.26 23.38 -3.88
C ILE A 134 -0.15 22.00 -3.36
N ALA A 135 0.73 21.03 -3.56
CA ALA A 135 0.55 19.67 -3.08
C ALA A 135 1.56 19.35 -1.96
N VAL A 136 1.05 18.93 -0.82
CA VAL A 136 1.88 18.47 0.32
C VAL A 136 1.94 16.95 0.30
N VAL A 137 3.15 16.39 0.35
CA VAL A 137 3.40 14.94 0.45
C VAL A 137 4.03 14.64 1.80
N GLY A 138 3.32 13.88 2.63
CA GLY A 138 3.78 13.44 3.94
C GLY A 138 4.49 12.10 3.86
N GLY A 139 5.82 12.11 3.98
CA GLY A 139 6.71 10.96 3.79
C GLY A 139 7.47 11.04 2.45
N TYR A 140 8.78 10.66 2.48
CA TYR A 140 9.63 10.67 1.27
C TYR A 140 10.42 9.37 1.11
N GLY A 141 9.80 8.24 1.48
CA GLY A 141 10.19 6.89 1.06
C GLY A 141 9.90 6.66 -0.43
N ASP A 142 9.93 5.43 -0.90
CA ASP A 142 9.69 5.13 -2.34
C ASP A 142 8.30 5.59 -2.80
N VAL A 143 7.27 5.39 -1.98
CA VAL A 143 5.90 5.86 -2.25
C VAL A 143 5.83 7.38 -2.33
N GLY A 144 6.42 8.08 -1.36
CA GLY A 144 6.46 9.54 -1.33
C GLY A 144 7.24 10.14 -2.50
N LYS A 145 8.37 9.53 -2.88
CA LYS A 145 9.17 9.94 -4.06
C LYS A 145 8.38 9.82 -5.35
N GLY A 146 7.69 8.70 -5.55
CA GLY A 146 6.82 8.51 -6.71
C GLY A 146 5.68 9.53 -6.75
N SER A 147 5.03 9.73 -5.62
CA SER A 147 3.90 10.67 -5.45
C SER A 147 4.33 12.11 -5.72
N ALA A 148 5.42 12.58 -5.11
CA ALA A 148 5.95 13.92 -5.30
C ALA A 148 6.35 14.17 -6.77
N ALA A 149 7.04 13.21 -7.40
CA ALA A 149 7.44 13.31 -8.79
C ALA A 149 6.24 13.39 -9.75
N SER A 150 5.14 12.63 -9.50
CA SER A 150 3.96 12.68 -10.36
C SER A 150 3.16 13.97 -10.21
N LEU A 151 3.03 14.48 -8.98
CA LEU A 151 2.38 15.77 -8.71
C LEU A 151 3.16 16.93 -9.34
N ALA A 152 4.49 16.92 -9.20
CA ALA A 152 5.36 17.92 -9.86
C ALA A 152 5.25 17.80 -11.39
N GLY A 153 5.27 16.59 -11.95
CA GLY A 153 5.07 16.34 -13.38
C GLY A 153 3.71 16.80 -13.90
N ALA A 154 2.67 16.80 -13.04
CA ALA A 154 1.35 17.34 -13.35
C ALA A 154 1.27 18.88 -13.19
N GLY A 155 2.38 19.54 -12.83
CA GLY A 155 2.45 21.00 -12.69
C GLY A 155 2.13 21.54 -11.30
N CYS A 156 2.06 20.68 -10.27
CA CYS A 156 1.93 21.14 -8.89
C CYS A 156 3.25 21.72 -8.36
N ARG A 157 3.15 22.66 -7.44
CA ARG A 157 4.24 23.03 -6.53
C ARG A 157 4.21 22.07 -5.35
N VAL A 158 5.25 21.25 -5.21
CA VAL A 158 5.26 20.18 -4.21
C VAL A 158 6.06 20.61 -2.97
N ILE A 159 5.46 20.39 -1.81
CA ILE A 159 6.09 20.51 -0.50
C ILE A 159 6.15 19.11 0.09
N VAL A 160 7.31 18.71 0.60
CA VAL A 160 7.51 17.43 1.29
C VAL A 160 7.58 17.67 2.79
N THR A 161 6.97 16.77 3.57
CA THR A 161 7.15 16.72 5.01
C THR A 161 7.78 15.36 5.37
N GLU A 162 8.87 15.38 6.11
CA GLU A 162 9.64 14.17 6.42
C GLU A 162 10.37 14.33 7.75
N ILE A 163 10.40 13.27 8.57
CA ILE A 163 11.12 13.25 9.85
C ILE A 163 12.50 12.61 9.73
N ASP A 164 12.69 11.70 8.77
CA ASP A 164 14.00 11.11 8.50
C ASP A 164 14.89 12.16 7.79
N PRO A 165 16.03 12.55 8.39
CA PRO A 165 16.87 13.60 7.83
C PRO A 165 17.51 13.19 6.50
N ILE A 166 17.70 11.92 6.23
CA ILE A 166 18.26 11.44 4.95
C ILE A 166 17.21 11.61 3.86
N CYS A 167 15.97 11.16 4.10
CA CYS A 167 14.88 11.31 3.15
C CYS A 167 14.52 12.79 2.95
N ALA A 168 14.53 13.61 4.01
CA ALA A 168 14.33 15.06 3.91
C ALA A 168 15.41 15.74 3.06
N LEU A 169 16.69 15.36 3.24
CA LEU A 169 17.78 15.86 2.42
C LEU A 169 17.62 15.43 0.95
N GLN A 170 17.21 14.19 0.67
CA GLN A 170 16.93 13.74 -0.70
C GLN A 170 15.81 14.58 -1.33
N ALA A 171 14.72 14.86 -0.61
CA ALA A 171 13.63 15.71 -1.11
C ALA A 171 14.14 17.11 -1.49
N ALA A 172 14.99 17.71 -0.66
CA ALA A 172 15.60 19.01 -0.96
C ALA A 172 16.53 18.94 -2.18
N MET A 173 17.33 17.86 -2.35
CA MET A 173 18.18 17.67 -3.53
C MET A 173 17.37 17.44 -4.81
N ASP A 174 16.19 16.80 -4.70
CA ASP A 174 15.25 16.61 -5.81
C ASP A 174 14.49 17.92 -6.17
N GLY A 175 14.77 19.02 -5.47
CA GLY A 175 14.22 20.37 -5.74
C GLY A 175 12.90 20.68 -5.06
N PHE A 176 12.47 19.86 -4.09
CA PHE A 176 11.25 20.11 -3.33
C PHE A 176 11.51 20.96 -2.09
N GLU A 177 10.54 21.81 -1.76
CA GLU A 177 10.53 22.50 -0.49
C GLU A 177 10.22 21.50 0.64
N VAL A 178 10.97 21.55 1.75
CA VAL A 178 10.76 20.68 2.92
C VAL A 178 10.28 21.52 4.10
N LYS A 179 9.12 21.19 4.65
CA LYS A 179 8.48 21.90 5.76
C LYS A 179 7.93 20.94 6.81
N LYS A 180 7.64 21.45 8.00
CA LYS A 180 6.83 20.72 8.98
C LYS A 180 5.39 20.65 8.51
N MET A 181 4.70 19.53 8.78
CA MET A 181 3.31 19.32 8.35
C MET A 181 2.38 20.45 8.80
N ILE A 182 2.49 20.89 10.04
CA ILE A 182 1.66 21.95 10.63
C ILE A 182 1.76 23.29 9.89
N ASP A 183 2.86 23.54 9.20
CA ASP A 183 3.05 24.75 8.40
C ASP A 183 2.64 24.51 6.94
N ALA A 184 2.96 23.36 6.38
CA ALA A 184 2.65 23.00 5.00
C ALA A 184 1.13 22.95 4.72
N VAL A 185 0.32 22.43 5.65
CA VAL A 185 -1.13 22.30 5.46
C VAL A 185 -1.87 23.64 5.33
N LYS A 186 -1.28 24.74 5.83
CA LYS A 186 -1.88 26.08 5.75
C LYS A 186 -1.97 26.63 4.31
N GLU A 187 -1.11 26.15 3.44
CA GLU A 187 -1.03 26.60 2.04
C GLU A 187 -1.42 25.49 1.04
N ALA A 188 -1.66 24.26 1.52
CA ALA A 188 -1.95 23.13 0.68
C ALA A 188 -3.32 23.25 -0.02
N ASP A 189 -3.37 22.90 -1.30
CA ASP A 189 -4.59 22.60 -2.06
C ASP A 189 -4.84 21.10 -2.10
N ILE A 190 -3.77 20.29 -1.98
CA ILE A 190 -3.82 18.83 -1.95
C ILE A 190 -2.87 18.36 -0.85
N VAL A 191 -3.31 17.42 -0.02
CA VAL A 191 -2.49 16.75 0.99
C VAL A 191 -2.53 15.25 0.73
N VAL A 192 -1.35 14.65 0.58
CA VAL A 192 -1.17 13.20 0.36
C VAL A 192 -0.33 12.62 1.48
N THR A 193 -0.82 11.61 2.18
CA THR A 193 -0.05 10.88 3.18
C THR A 193 0.56 9.63 2.57
N ALA A 194 1.82 9.33 2.91
CA ALA A 194 2.64 8.26 2.34
C ALA A 194 3.74 7.78 3.30
N SER A 195 3.51 7.92 4.62
CA SER A 195 4.54 7.66 5.64
C SER A 195 4.44 6.28 6.30
N GLY A 196 3.26 5.66 6.27
CA GLY A 196 2.93 4.48 7.06
C GLY A 196 2.77 4.76 8.57
N CYS A 197 2.85 6.03 8.99
CA CYS A 197 2.79 6.41 10.41
C CYS A 197 1.36 6.82 10.80
N ARG A 198 0.92 6.38 11.97
CA ARG A 198 -0.40 6.77 12.52
C ARG A 198 -0.47 8.28 12.78
N ASP A 199 -1.65 8.84 12.54
CA ASP A 199 -2.02 10.21 12.92
C ASP A 199 -1.08 11.30 12.34
N LEU A 200 -0.64 11.11 11.09
CA LEU A 200 0.13 12.14 10.38
C LEU A 200 -0.71 13.40 10.13
N ILE A 201 -1.99 13.22 9.84
CA ILE A 201 -2.98 14.29 9.74
C ILE A 201 -4.01 14.14 10.86
N THR A 202 -4.06 15.12 11.73
CA THR A 202 -4.94 15.14 12.91
C THR A 202 -5.89 16.32 12.87
N GLY A 203 -6.80 16.41 13.85
CA GLY A 203 -7.71 17.54 14.02
C GLY A 203 -7.05 18.92 14.03
N ALA A 204 -5.82 19.02 14.59
CA ALA A 204 -5.07 20.27 14.59
C ALA A 204 -4.69 20.72 13.16
N HIS A 205 -4.37 19.76 12.29
CA HIS A 205 -4.05 20.03 10.89
C HIS A 205 -5.29 20.42 10.09
N PHE A 206 -6.41 19.69 10.24
CA PHE A 206 -7.67 20.01 9.55
C PHE A 206 -8.14 21.44 9.81
N LYS A 207 -8.06 21.90 11.06
CA LYS A 207 -8.44 23.28 11.43
C LYS A 207 -7.60 24.36 10.74
N LEU A 208 -6.38 24.04 10.33
CA LEU A 208 -5.46 24.99 9.68
C LEU A 208 -5.53 24.94 8.15
N MET A 209 -6.12 23.90 7.58
CA MET A 209 -6.22 23.72 6.12
C MET A 209 -7.07 24.82 5.48
N LYS A 210 -6.87 24.99 4.17
CA LYS A 210 -7.69 25.89 3.34
C LYS A 210 -9.06 25.27 3.07
N ASP A 211 -9.99 26.13 2.72
CA ASP A 211 -11.27 25.71 2.16
C ASP A 211 -11.05 24.93 0.86
N LYS A 212 -11.79 23.82 0.69
CA LYS A 212 -11.75 22.90 -0.46
C LYS A 212 -10.42 22.20 -0.70
N VAL A 213 -9.61 22.04 0.35
CA VAL A 213 -8.42 21.20 0.28
C VAL A 213 -8.82 19.74 0.04
N ILE A 214 -8.06 19.04 -0.81
CA ILE A 214 -8.22 17.61 -1.08
C ILE A 214 -7.22 16.86 -0.20
N VAL A 215 -7.70 15.91 0.60
CA VAL A 215 -6.87 15.09 1.49
C VAL A 215 -7.03 13.62 1.11
N CYS A 216 -5.94 12.93 0.88
CA CYS A 216 -5.95 11.51 0.54
C CYS A 216 -4.72 10.78 1.08
N ASN A 217 -4.83 9.47 1.17
CA ASN A 217 -3.76 8.58 1.60
C ASN A 217 -3.38 7.61 0.49
N ILE A 218 -2.08 7.38 0.31
CA ILE A 218 -1.53 6.33 -0.56
C ILE A 218 -0.61 5.37 0.21
N GLY A 219 -0.50 5.55 1.52
CA GLY A 219 0.12 4.57 2.42
C GLY A 219 -0.79 3.38 2.63
N HIS A 220 -0.22 2.26 3.09
CA HIS A 220 -0.92 0.97 3.15
C HIS A 220 -2.19 0.99 4.02
N PHE A 221 -2.15 1.65 5.17
CA PHE A 221 -3.26 1.70 6.11
C PHE A 221 -3.97 3.06 6.16
N ASP A 222 -5.22 3.02 6.53
CA ASP A 222 -6.10 4.18 6.77
C ASP A 222 -5.85 4.91 8.12
N ILE A 223 -4.70 4.65 8.73
CA ILE A 223 -4.33 5.20 10.05
C ILE A 223 -3.58 6.53 9.97
N GLU A 224 -3.13 6.95 8.78
CA GLU A 224 -2.33 8.17 8.61
C GLU A 224 -3.18 9.45 8.74
N ILE A 225 -4.47 9.35 8.42
CA ILE A 225 -5.44 10.45 8.48
C ILE A 225 -6.46 10.13 9.56
N ASP A 226 -6.60 10.99 10.56
CA ASP A 226 -7.54 10.80 11.68
C ASP A 226 -9.00 11.07 11.25
N ILE A 227 -9.55 10.14 10.46
CA ILE A 227 -10.95 10.17 10.02
C ILE A 227 -11.89 9.98 11.21
N ALA A 228 -11.48 9.26 12.24
CA ALA A 228 -12.29 9.08 13.45
C ALA A 228 -12.55 10.43 14.15
N TRP A 229 -11.55 11.30 14.19
CA TRP A 229 -11.71 12.65 14.72
C TRP A 229 -12.70 13.48 13.87
N LEU A 230 -12.62 13.42 12.54
CA LEU A 230 -13.58 14.09 11.65
C LEU A 230 -15.00 13.58 11.89
N ASN A 231 -15.21 12.27 11.95
CA ASN A 231 -16.51 11.67 12.19
C ASN A 231 -17.07 12.06 13.57
N THR A 232 -16.22 12.13 14.59
CA THR A 232 -16.65 12.47 15.95
C THR A 232 -17.02 13.95 16.09
N ASN A 233 -16.27 14.86 15.45
CA ASN A 233 -16.43 16.30 15.68
C ASN A 233 -17.25 16.98 14.58
N TYR A 234 -17.30 16.43 13.36
CA TYR A 234 -17.93 17.04 12.18
C TYR A 234 -18.74 16.02 11.35
N GLY A 235 -19.04 14.86 11.90
CA GLY A 235 -19.78 13.80 11.22
C GLY A 235 -21.17 14.24 10.72
N ASP A 236 -21.86 15.10 11.48
CA ASP A 236 -23.15 15.68 11.07
C ASP A 236 -23.06 16.56 9.81
N SER A 237 -21.87 17.04 9.48
CA SER A 237 -21.60 17.84 8.27
C SER A 237 -21.09 17.03 7.10
N LYS A 238 -20.91 15.71 7.28
CA LYS A 238 -20.42 14.82 6.22
C LYS A 238 -21.41 14.75 5.07
N ASP A 239 -20.94 15.07 3.86
CA ASP A 239 -21.68 14.90 2.61
C ASP A 239 -20.87 14.05 1.63
N THR A 240 -21.43 12.90 1.23
CA THR A 240 -20.82 12.01 0.21
C THR A 240 -21.30 12.45 -1.16
N ILE A 241 -20.53 13.31 -1.81
CA ILE A 241 -20.89 13.91 -3.11
C ILE A 241 -20.83 12.94 -4.29
N LYS A 242 -20.00 11.89 -4.17
CA LYS A 242 -19.97 10.71 -5.04
C LYS A 242 -19.23 9.56 -4.33
N PRO A 243 -19.32 8.32 -4.83
CA PRO A 243 -18.62 7.20 -4.20
C PRO A 243 -17.15 7.50 -3.94
N GLN A 244 -16.70 7.30 -2.70
CA GLN A 244 -15.33 7.52 -2.23
C GLN A 244 -14.89 9.00 -2.19
N VAL A 245 -15.82 9.95 -2.23
CA VAL A 245 -15.54 11.39 -2.11
C VAL A 245 -16.47 12.01 -1.09
N ASP A 246 -15.96 12.28 0.09
CA ASP A 246 -16.67 12.89 1.20
C ASP A 246 -16.21 14.34 1.42
N ILE A 247 -17.15 15.20 1.79
CA ILE A 247 -16.87 16.56 2.25
C ILE A 247 -17.25 16.65 3.73
N TYR A 248 -16.38 17.25 4.53
CA TYR A 248 -16.65 17.65 5.92
C TYR A 248 -16.54 19.15 6.04
N ASN A 249 -17.50 19.80 6.64
CA ASN A 249 -17.41 21.23 6.95
C ASN A 249 -16.74 21.43 8.31
N VAL A 250 -15.46 21.79 8.27
CA VAL A 250 -14.63 22.02 9.46
C VAL A 250 -14.50 23.53 9.72
N ASP A 251 -15.18 24.04 10.71
CA ASP A 251 -15.17 25.44 11.11
C ASP A 251 -15.46 26.41 9.93
N GLY A 252 -16.43 26.06 9.07
CA GLY A 252 -16.85 26.86 7.91
C GLY A 252 -16.00 26.66 6.65
N LYS A 253 -15.10 25.67 6.62
CA LYS A 253 -14.30 25.27 5.47
C LYS A 253 -14.63 23.84 5.05
N ASP A 254 -14.77 23.63 3.77
CA ASP A 254 -15.01 22.29 3.19
C ASP A 254 -13.68 21.56 3.04
N ILE A 255 -13.56 20.41 3.70
CA ILE A 255 -12.41 19.49 3.58
C ILE A 255 -12.88 18.28 2.78
N ILE A 256 -12.22 18.03 1.65
CA ILE A 256 -12.57 16.92 0.75
C ILE A 256 -11.68 15.72 1.09
N ILE A 257 -12.29 14.62 1.54
CA ILE A 257 -11.60 13.38 1.89
C ILE A 257 -11.83 12.35 0.79
N LEU A 258 -10.77 11.78 0.25
CA LEU A 258 -10.84 10.72 -0.74
C LEU A 258 -10.68 9.34 -0.09
N ALA A 259 -11.50 8.39 -0.54
CA ALA A 259 -11.50 6.98 -0.12
C ALA A 259 -11.56 6.78 1.40
N GLU A 260 -12.16 7.73 2.14
CA GLU A 260 -12.26 7.69 3.61
C GLU A 260 -10.88 7.51 4.31
N GLY A 261 -9.81 8.07 3.73
CA GLY A 261 -8.44 7.91 4.24
C GLY A 261 -7.78 6.57 3.92
N ARG A 262 -8.48 5.64 3.25
CA ARG A 262 -7.90 4.38 2.72
C ARG A 262 -7.05 4.66 1.48
N LEU A 263 -6.40 3.63 0.94
CA LEU A 263 -5.60 3.69 -0.29
C LEU A 263 -6.39 4.36 -1.43
N VAL A 264 -6.04 5.60 -1.77
CA VAL A 264 -6.75 6.40 -2.78
C VAL A 264 -6.68 5.80 -4.17
N ASN A 265 -5.55 5.20 -4.52
CA ASN A 265 -5.34 4.58 -5.82
C ASN A 265 -6.22 3.34 -6.06
N LEU A 266 -6.65 2.66 -5.00
CA LEU A 266 -7.60 1.54 -5.06
C LEU A 266 -9.04 2.01 -4.85
N GLY A 267 -9.28 2.94 -3.94
CA GLY A 267 -10.62 3.45 -3.63
C GLY A 267 -11.20 4.31 -4.76
N CYS A 268 -10.39 5.19 -5.33
CA CYS A 268 -10.79 6.15 -6.37
C CYS A 268 -10.26 5.81 -7.77
N GLY A 269 -9.42 4.78 -7.91
CA GLY A 269 -8.84 4.35 -9.17
C GLY A 269 -8.84 2.84 -9.33
N THR A 270 -7.95 2.33 -10.17
CA THR A 270 -7.80 0.90 -10.45
C THR A 270 -6.46 0.32 -9.98
N GLY A 271 -5.74 1.06 -9.13
CA GLY A 271 -4.46 0.67 -8.59
C GLY A 271 -3.29 0.86 -9.56
N HIS A 272 -2.21 0.14 -9.31
CA HIS A 272 -0.99 0.23 -10.10
C HIS A 272 -1.15 -0.39 -11.50
N PRO A 273 -0.43 0.11 -12.52
CA PRO A 273 -0.42 -0.47 -13.86
C PRO A 273 0.06 -1.92 -13.85
N SER A 274 -0.53 -2.75 -14.74
CA SER A 274 -0.23 -4.18 -14.81
C SER A 274 1.25 -4.49 -15.12
N PHE A 275 1.94 -3.66 -15.89
CA PHE A 275 3.37 -3.85 -16.16
C PHE A 275 4.23 -3.73 -14.90
N VAL A 276 3.95 -2.74 -14.06
CA VAL A 276 4.64 -2.56 -12.78
C VAL A 276 4.33 -3.71 -11.82
N MET A 277 3.05 -4.12 -11.72
CA MET A 277 2.65 -5.23 -10.87
C MET A 277 3.19 -6.58 -11.37
N SER A 278 3.44 -6.73 -12.67
CA SER A 278 4.10 -7.91 -13.21
C SER A 278 5.51 -8.12 -12.63
N ASN A 279 6.24 -7.04 -12.30
CA ASN A 279 7.52 -7.17 -11.58
C ASN A 279 7.32 -7.77 -10.18
N SER A 280 6.36 -7.24 -9.40
CA SER A 280 6.03 -7.73 -8.06
C SER A 280 5.60 -9.19 -8.10
N PHE A 281 4.67 -9.54 -8.98
CA PHE A 281 4.15 -10.91 -9.09
C PHE A 281 5.19 -11.92 -9.60
N SER A 282 6.12 -11.49 -10.46
CA SER A 282 7.25 -12.33 -10.86
C SER A 282 8.20 -12.59 -9.70
N ASN A 283 8.47 -11.58 -8.87
CA ASN A 283 9.24 -11.75 -7.63
C ASN A 283 8.55 -12.72 -6.67
N GLN A 284 7.23 -12.58 -6.46
CA GLN A 284 6.45 -13.49 -5.63
C GLN A 284 6.51 -14.93 -6.15
N THR A 285 6.31 -15.11 -7.46
CA THR A 285 6.37 -16.44 -8.08
C THR A 285 7.73 -17.09 -7.87
N LEU A 286 8.83 -16.34 -8.08
CA LEU A 286 10.19 -16.85 -7.88
C LEU A 286 10.47 -17.12 -6.39
N ALA A 287 9.97 -16.29 -5.47
CA ALA A 287 10.09 -16.54 -4.04
C ALA A 287 9.37 -17.82 -3.60
N GLN A 288 8.17 -18.05 -4.12
CA GLN A 288 7.41 -19.28 -3.86
C GLN A 288 8.13 -20.52 -4.39
N ILE A 289 8.69 -20.46 -5.63
CA ILE A 289 9.46 -21.56 -6.21
C ILE A 289 10.74 -21.82 -5.39
N GLU A 290 11.44 -20.77 -4.98
CA GLU A 290 12.66 -20.87 -4.17
C GLU A 290 12.37 -21.54 -2.83
N LEU A 291 11.36 -21.07 -2.11
CA LEU A 291 10.95 -21.68 -0.83
C LEU A 291 10.44 -23.11 -1.00
N TRP A 292 9.65 -23.39 -2.04
CA TRP A 292 9.18 -24.74 -2.30
C TRP A 292 10.30 -25.74 -2.53
N THR A 293 11.33 -25.30 -3.27
CA THR A 293 12.44 -26.18 -3.69
C THR A 293 13.52 -26.28 -2.62
N ASN A 294 13.85 -25.16 -1.98
CA ASN A 294 15.06 -25.00 -1.18
C ASN A 294 14.80 -24.65 0.31
N HIS A 295 13.55 -24.71 0.82
CA HIS A 295 13.22 -24.28 2.19
C HIS A 295 14.13 -24.87 3.28
N LYS A 296 14.62 -26.09 3.11
CA LYS A 296 15.53 -26.75 4.06
C LYS A 296 16.91 -26.09 4.17
N SER A 297 17.27 -25.24 3.21
CA SER A 297 18.53 -24.48 3.20
C SER A 297 18.39 -23.14 3.94
N TYR A 298 17.19 -22.78 4.36
CA TYR A 298 16.89 -21.53 5.06
C TYR A 298 16.60 -21.80 6.53
N GLU A 299 17.13 -20.95 7.40
CA GLU A 299 16.71 -20.88 8.80
C GLU A 299 15.37 -20.15 8.92
N ASN A 300 14.71 -20.26 10.07
CA ASN A 300 13.47 -19.54 10.38
C ASN A 300 13.75 -18.05 10.61
N LYS A 301 14.01 -17.34 9.51
CA LYS A 301 14.35 -15.91 9.45
C LYS A 301 13.68 -15.26 8.25
N VAL A 302 13.75 -13.94 8.18
CA VAL A 302 13.35 -13.17 7.00
C VAL A 302 14.55 -12.94 6.09
N TYR A 303 14.38 -13.26 4.82
CA TYR A 303 15.39 -13.09 3.76
C TYR A 303 14.85 -12.17 2.68
N VAL A 304 15.73 -11.42 2.02
CA VAL A 304 15.40 -10.76 0.74
C VAL A 304 15.57 -11.78 -0.37
N LEU A 305 14.79 -11.66 -1.44
CA LEU A 305 14.90 -12.54 -2.60
C LEU A 305 16.36 -12.55 -3.12
N PRO A 306 16.95 -13.73 -3.39
CA PRO A 306 18.31 -13.81 -3.91
C PRO A 306 18.51 -12.93 -5.13
N LYS A 307 19.60 -12.15 -5.16
CA LYS A 307 19.88 -11.15 -6.20
C LYS A 307 19.76 -11.69 -7.63
N HIS A 308 20.20 -12.90 -7.89
CA HIS A 308 20.11 -13.49 -9.23
C HIS A 308 18.67 -13.72 -9.70
N LEU A 309 17.72 -13.92 -8.76
CA LEU A 309 16.27 -14.02 -9.06
C LEU A 309 15.66 -12.64 -9.31
N ASP A 310 16.04 -11.63 -8.53
CA ASP A 310 15.64 -10.24 -8.75
C ASP A 310 16.12 -9.75 -10.14
N GLU A 311 17.39 -10.02 -10.50
CA GLU A 311 17.91 -9.74 -11.83
C GLU A 311 17.19 -10.52 -12.95
N LYS A 312 16.75 -11.76 -12.68
CA LYS A 312 15.94 -12.54 -13.62
C LYS A 312 14.62 -11.85 -13.93
N VAL A 313 13.96 -11.30 -12.92
CA VAL A 313 12.74 -10.49 -13.11
C VAL A 313 13.02 -9.31 -14.04
N ALA A 314 14.10 -8.56 -13.80
CA ALA A 314 14.47 -7.42 -14.64
C ALA A 314 14.71 -7.85 -16.10
N ARG A 315 15.46 -8.93 -16.34
CA ARG A 315 15.73 -9.46 -17.70
C ARG A 315 14.43 -9.86 -18.42
N LEU A 316 13.51 -10.54 -17.73
CA LEU A 316 12.23 -10.94 -18.31
C LEU A 316 11.40 -9.71 -18.76
N HIS A 317 11.41 -8.64 -17.98
CA HIS A 317 10.68 -7.40 -18.30
C HIS A 317 11.39 -6.58 -19.38
N LEU A 318 12.74 -6.51 -19.38
CA LEU A 318 13.50 -5.90 -20.49
C LEU A 318 13.20 -6.57 -21.82
N ALA A 319 13.19 -7.90 -21.87
CA ALA A 319 12.85 -8.65 -23.07
C ALA A 319 11.43 -8.33 -23.60
N LYS A 320 10.46 -8.06 -22.69
CA LYS A 320 9.08 -7.67 -23.07
C LYS A 320 8.99 -6.30 -23.74
N ILE A 321 9.90 -5.39 -23.45
CA ILE A 321 9.97 -4.06 -24.07
C ILE A 321 11.00 -3.96 -25.16
N GLY A 322 11.57 -5.10 -25.62
CA GLY A 322 12.51 -5.17 -26.73
C GLY A 322 13.89 -4.62 -26.42
N VAL A 323 14.30 -4.66 -25.16
CA VAL A 323 15.65 -4.26 -24.71
C VAL A 323 16.45 -5.52 -24.38
N GLU A 324 17.66 -5.64 -24.97
CA GLU A 324 18.62 -6.73 -24.74
C GLU A 324 19.67 -6.34 -23.68
#